data_88f83358e47e75299220708344d3d788
#
_entry.id   88f83358e47e75299220708344d3d788
#
_cell.length_a   1.000
_cell.length_b   1.000
_cell.length_c   1.000
_cell.angle_alpha   90.00
_cell.angle_beta   90.00
_cell.angle_gamma   90.00
#
_symmetry.space_group_name_H-M   'P 1'
#
loop_
_entity.id
_entity.type
_entity.pdbx_description
1 polymer ?
#
loop_
_entity_poly.entity_id
_entity_poly.type
_entity_poly.pdbx_seq_one_letter_code
_entity_poly.pdbx_strand_id
1 'polypeptide(L)'
;MTQARTFTYAQAAALALAEAMQADERVLALGEDLGRGGVFGQYRDPDDPNGQPLVKRFGPERIMDTPISEAAIVGAGVGMALAGLRPVVELRVVDFALCAIDEVVNQAAKNRFMFGGQGR
;
A
#
# COMPACT_ATOMS: atom_id res chain seq x y z
N MET A 1 -16.06 -6.24 30.28
CA MET A 1 -16.64 -5.56 29.09
C MET A 1 -15.48 -4.91 28.36
N THR A 2 -15.10 -5.42 27.19
CA THR A 2 -14.02 -4.84 26.39
C THR A 2 -14.57 -3.53 25.82
N GLN A 3 -13.96 -2.41 26.18
CA GLN A 3 -14.35 -1.11 25.65
C GLN A 3 -14.09 -1.10 24.15
N ALA A 4 -15.11 -0.81 23.34
CA ALA A 4 -14.98 -0.75 21.89
C ALA A 4 -13.99 0.38 21.53
N ARG A 5 -12.92 0.04 20.82
CA ARG A 5 -11.97 1.05 20.30
C ARG A 5 -12.62 1.77 19.12
N THR A 6 -12.60 3.09 19.16
CA THR A 6 -13.05 3.93 18.05
C THR A 6 -11.84 4.40 17.25
N PHE A 7 -11.87 4.24 15.94
CA PHE A 7 -10.79 4.64 15.03
C PHE A 7 -11.26 5.73 14.07
N THR A 8 -10.37 6.63 13.72
CA THR A 8 -10.54 7.44 12.51
C THR A 8 -10.36 6.54 11.27
N TYR A 9 -10.79 7.03 10.11
CA TYR A 9 -10.62 6.31 8.84
C TYR A 9 -9.14 5.96 8.57
N ALA A 10 -8.24 6.93 8.78
CA ALA A 10 -6.80 6.74 8.62
C ALA A 10 -6.24 5.70 9.59
N GLN A 11 -6.66 5.72 10.85
CA GLN A 11 -6.23 4.74 11.85
C GLN A 11 -6.73 3.31 11.51
N ALA A 12 -7.96 3.19 11.01
CA ALA A 12 -8.49 1.89 10.58
C ALA A 12 -7.70 1.32 9.40
N ALA A 13 -7.33 2.16 8.42
CA ALA A 13 -6.49 1.76 7.30
C ALA A 13 -5.09 1.34 7.77
N ALA A 14 -4.46 2.11 8.67
CA ALA A 14 -3.16 1.77 9.24
C ALA A 14 -3.19 0.45 10.02
N LEU A 15 -4.24 0.21 10.80
CA LEU A 15 -4.42 -1.03 11.55
C LEU A 15 -4.54 -2.24 10.60
N ALA A 16 -5.40 -2.14 9.60
CA ALA A 16 -5.60 -3.22 8.62
C ALA A 16 -4.31 -3.55 7.86
N LEU A 17 -3.54 -2.52 7.47
CA LEU A 17 -2.26 -2.72 6.83
C LEU A 17 -1.24 -3.38 7.78
N ALA A 18 -1.13 -2.90 9.02
CA ALA A 18 -0.22 -3.46 10.01
C ALA A 18 -0.53 -4.94 10.31
N GLU A 19 -1.80 -5.30 10.47
CA GLU A 19 -2.23 -6.68 10.66
C GLU A 19 -1.92 -7.56 9.44
N ALA A 20 -2.19 -7.07 8.22
CA ALA A 20 -1.87 -7.79 6.99
C ALA A 20 -0.36 -8.02 6.83
N MET A 21 0.46 -7.00 7.10
CA MET A 21 1.91 -7.09 7.03
C MET A 21 2.50 -8.01 8.11
N GLN A 22 1.87 -8.08 9.28
CA GLN A 22 2.28 -8.99 10.34
C GLN A 22 1.96 -10.45 10.00
N ALA A 23 0.85 -10.68 9.30
CA ALA A 23 0.39 -12.01 8.94
C ALA A 23 1.07 -12.60 7.69
N ASP A 24 1.53 -11.75 6.77
CA ASP A 24 2.09 -12.18 5.48
C ASP A 24 3.29 -11.30 5.09
N GLU A 25 4.46 -11.91 4.99
CA GLU A 25 5.71 -11.23 4.60
C GLU A 25 5.67 -10.63 3.19
N ARG A 26 4.81 -11.13 2.32
CA ARG A 26 4.64 -10.65 0.95
C ARG A 26 3.89 -9.33 0.87
N VAL A 27 3.17 -8.94 1.93
CA VAL A 27 2.46 -7.67 1.97
C VAL A 27 3.46 -6.55 2.20
N LEU A 28 3.42 -5.55 1.33
CA LEU A 28 4.23 -4.35 1.41
C LEU A 28 3.44 -3.14 0.92
N ALA A 29 3.91 -1.94 1.20
CA ALA A 29 3.28 -0.72 0.71
C ALA A 29 4.30 0.15 -0.02
N LEU A 30 3.86 0.82 -1.09
CA LEU A 30 4.67 1.77 -1.84
C LEU A 30 3.83 2.99 -2.24
N GLY A 31 4.46 4.15 -2.20
CA GLY A 31 3.81 5.43 -2.50
C GLY A 31 4.58 6.61 -1.92
N GLU A 32 3.94 7.78 -1.90
CA GLU A 32 4.57 9.03 -1.49
C GLU A 32 4.45 9.27 0.02
N ASP A 33 5.57 9.65 0.66
CA ASP A 33 5.66 10.03 2.09
C ASP A 33 5.19 8.94 3.09
N LEU A 34 5.22 7.67 2.72
CA LEU A 34 4.82 6.59 3.61
C LEU A 34 5.75 6.48 4.82
N GLY A 35 7.04 6.71 4.61
CA GLY A 35 8.05 6.69 5.66
C GLY A 35 7.85 7.73 6.76
N ARG A 36 7.07 8.79 6.46
CA ARG A 36 6.67 9.81 7.44
C ARG A 36 5.32 9.52 8.11
N GLY A 37 4.66 8.43 7.73
CA GLY A 37 3.35 8.03 8.24
C GLY A 37 2.17 8.44 7.35
N GLY A 38 2.42 8.85 6.11
CA GLY A 38 1.42 9.35 5.17
C GLY A 38 0.88 10.73 5.55
N VAL A 39 0.15 11.35 4.63
CA VAL A 39 -0.38 12.72 4.81
C VAL A 39 -1.44 12.80 5.90
N PHE A 40 -2.29 11.78 5.99
CA PHE A 40 -3.40 11.72 6.93
C PHE A 40 -3.13 10.77 8.12
N GLY A 41 -1.89 10.32 8.28
CA GLY A 41 -1.51 9.36 9.33
C GLY A 41 -1.91 7.91 9.05
N GLN A 42 -2.32 7.59 7.82
CA GLN A 42 -2.74 6.24 7.41
C GLN A 42 -1.62 5.20 7.37
N TYR A 43 -0.37 5.63 7.59
CA TYR A 43 0.81 4.77 7.73
C TYR A 43 1.51 4.95 9.09
N ARG A 44 0.78 5.43 10.10
CA ARG A 44 1.26 5.46 11.49
C ARG A 44 0.85 4.18 12.21
N ASP A 45 1.75 3.66 13.04
CA ASP A 45 1.46 2.44 13.82
C ASP A 45 0.36 2.72 14.85
N PRO A 46 -0.80 2.07 14.74
CA PRO A 46 -1.91 2.29 15.65
C PRO A 46 -1.67 1.70 17.05
N ASP A 47 -0.69 0.81 17.18
CA ASP A 47 -0.31 0.16 18.44
C ASP A 47 0.84 0.89 19.15
N ASP A 48 1.52 1.82 18.46
CA ASP A 48 2.55 2.67 19.05
C ASP A 48 1.92 3.88 19.74
N PRO A 49 2.11 4.07 21.07
CA PRO A 49 1.53 5.22 21.79
C PRO A 49 2.03 6.58 21.31
N ASN A 50 3.20 6.62 20.63
CA ASN A 50 3.75 7.84 20.04
C ASN A 50 3.36 8.02 18.58
N GLY A 51 2.58 7.08 18.00
CA GLY A 51 2.14 7.13 16.61
C GLY A 51 3.31 7.13 15.62
N GLN A 52 4.35 6.34 15.88
CA GLN A 52 5.49 6.23 14.97
C GLN A 52 5.04 5.71 13.60
N PRO A 53 5.72 6.11 12.51
CA PRO A 53 5.41 5.54 11.19
C PRO A 53 5.64 4.03 11.14
N LEU A 54 4.79 3.30 10.40
CA LEU A 54 4.86 1.84 10.23
C LEU A 54 6.22 1.37 9.69
N VAL A 55 6.95 2.22 8.97
CA VAL A 55 8.30 1.92 8.49
C VAL A 55 9.28 1.60 9.65
N LYS A 56 9.04 2.13 10.84
CA LYS A 56 9.85 1.81 12.03
C LYS A 56 9.66 0.37 12.50
N ARG A 57 8.48 -0.19 12.26
CA ARG A 57 8.13 -1.58 12.62
C ARG A 57 8.48 -2.58 11.52
N PHE A 58 8.22 -2.25 10.26
CA PHE A 58 8.33 -3.19 9.15
C PHE A 58 9.54 -2.97 8.23
N GLY A 59 10.26 -1.86 8.41
CA GLY A 59 11.43 -1.51 7.62
C GLY A 59 11.11 -0.82 6.27
N PRO A 60 12.11 -0.13 5.70
CA PRO A 60 11.94 0.61 4.44
C PRO A 60 11.80 -0.30 3.21
N GLU A 61 12.15 -1.57 3.33
CA GLU A 61 11.98 -2.55 2.25
C GLU A 61 10.53 -2.99 2.09
N ARG A 62 9.71 -2.81 3.12
CA ARG A 62 8.28 -3.15 3.12
C ARG A 62 7.36 -1.94 3.15
N ILE A 63 7.86 -0.78 3.56
CA ILE A 63 7.17 0.52 3.48
C ILE A 63 8.07 1.44 2.68
N MET A 64 7.81 1.52 1.38
CA MET A 64 8.71 2.17 0.42
C MET A 64 8.19 3.55 0.04
N ASP A 65 9.03 4.57 0.28
CA ASP A 65 8.79 5.90 -0.27
C ASP A 65 9.20 5.97 -1.73
N THR A 66 8.40 6.63 -2.52
CA THR A 66 8.67 6.90 -3.93
C THR A 66 8.68 8.40 -4.23
N PRO A 67 9.36 8.83 -5.29
CA PRO A 67 9.08 10.13 -5.89
C PRO A 67 7.64 10.22 -6.40
N ILE A 68 7.16 11.43 -6.69
CA ILE A 68 5.88 11.67 -7.38
C ILE A 68 5.97 11.06 -8.78
N SER A 69 5.26 9.96 -9.02
CA SER A 69 5.36 9.19 -10.27
C SER A 69 4.28 8.10 -10.33
N GLU A 70 3.02 8.48 -10.41
CA GLU A 70 1.88 7.58 -10.24
C GLU A 70 1.90 6.37 -11.18
N ALA A 71 2.25 6.60 -12.46
CA ALA A 71 2.41 5.49 -13.42
C ALA A 71 3.49 4.50 -12.98
N ALA A 72 4.63 4.99 -12.49
CA ALA A 72 5.70 4.11 -12.00
C ALA A 72 5.31 3.39 -10.70
N ILE A 73 4.60 4.07 -9.79
CA ILE A 73 4.11 3.49 -8.53
C ILE A 73 3.14 2.34 -8.81
N VAL A 74 2.13 2.58 -9.66
CA VAL A 74 1.14 1.56 -10.01
C VAL A 74 1.77 0.45 -10.83
N GLY A 75 2.59 0.78 -11.83
CA GLY A 75 3.30 -0.22 -12.65
C GLY A 75 4.22 -1.11 -11.84
N ALA A 76 4.97 -0.55 -10.89
CA ALA A 76 5.77 -1.34 -9.95
C ALA A 76 4.89 -2.26 -9.10
N GLY A 77 3.74 -1.78 -8.60
CA GLY A 77 2.78 -2.59 -7.88
C GLY A 77 2.25 -3.77 -8.70
N VAL A 78 1.89 -3.53 -9.97
CA VAL A 78 1.48 -4.61 -10.89
C VAL A 78 2.60 -5.63 -11.08
N GLY A 79 3.83 -5.17 -11.32
CA GLY A 79 4.98 -6.06 -11.50
C GLY A 79 5.27 -6.89 -10.24
N MET A 80 5.23 -6.29 -9.07
CA MET A 80 5.39 -6.99 -7.78
C MET A 80 4.30 -8.03 -7.56
N ALA A 81 3.04 -7.72 -7.89
CA ALA A 81 1.93 -8.66 -7.78
C ALA A 81 2.13 -9.86 -8.71
N LEU A 82 2.56 -9.63 -9.95
CA LEU A 82 2.90 -10.71 -10.90
C LEU A 82 4.06 -11.58 -10.40
N ALA A 83 5.00 -11.00 -9.64
CA ALA A 83 6.09 -11.72 -9.00
C ALA A 83 5.67 -12.48 -7.72
N GLY A 84 4.40 -12.39 -7.30
CA GLY A 84 3.85 -13.11 -6.16
C GLY A 84 3.83 -12.33 -4.84
N LEU A 85 4.24 -11.06 -4.86
CA LEU A 85 4.08 -10.15 -3.72
C LEU A 85 2.62 -9.65 -3.61
N ARG A 86 2.31 -8.96 -2.52
CA ARG A 86 1.00 -8.36 -2.26
C ARG A 86 1.14 -6.87 -1.97
N PRO A 87 1.39 -6.06 -3.01
CA PRO A 87 1.61 -4.64 -2.83
C PRO A 87 0.31 -3.89 -2.53
N VAL A 88 0.40 -2.98 -1.58
CA VAL A 88 -0.57 -1.92 -1.35
C VAL A 88 0.01 -0.66 -1.98
N VAL A 89 -0.62 -0.19 -3.04
CA VAL A 89 -0.18 0.99 -3.79
C VAL A 89 -0.95 2.20 -3.30
N GLU A 90 -0.23 3.21 -2.83
CA GLU A 90 -0.84 4.47 -2.39
C GLU A 90 -0.77 5.52 -3.49
N LEU A 91 -1.91 6.11 -3.79
CA LEU A 91 -2.02 7.34 -4.56
C LEU A 91 -2.57 8.43 -3.65
N ARG A 92 -1.83 9.52 -3.53
CA ARG A 92 -2.10 10.61 -2.58
C ARG A 92 -3.51 11.20 -2.69
N VAL A 93 -3.96 11.39 -3.91
CA VAL A 93 -5.27 11.95 -4.26
C VAL A 93 -5.84 11.13 -5.42
N VAL A 94 -7.14 10.81 -5.35
CA VAL A 94 -7.79 9.95 -6.35
C VAL A 94 -7.70 10.52 -7.78
N ASP A 95 -7.64 11.83 -7.95
CA ASP A 95 -7.50 12.47 -9.27
C ASP A 95 -6.21 12.05 -9.96
N PHE A 96 -5.16 11.79 -9.21
CA PHE A 96 -3.85 11.36 -9.75
C PHE A 96 -3.86 9.92 -10.26
N ALA A 97 -4.91 9.15 -9.99
CA ALA A 97 -5.11 7.85 -10.62
C ALA A 97 -5.19 7.95 -12.16
N LEU A 98 -5.59 9.11 -12.69
CA LEU A 98 -5.59 9.38 -14.12
C LEU A 98 -4.18 9.36 -14.73
N CYS A 99 -3.15 9.73 -13.95
CA CYS A 99 -1.75 9.65 -14.37
C CYS A 99 -1.24 8.21 -14.51
N ALA A 100 -1.94 7.25 -13.92
CA ALA A 100 -1.61 5.83 -13.94
C ALA A 100 -2.70 4.96 -14.56
N ILE A 101 -3.62 5.55 -15.32
CA ILE A 101 -4.79 4.84 -15.84
C ILE A 101 -4.41 3.70 -16.78
N ASP A 102 -3.33 3.84 -17.54
CA ASP A 102 -2.82 2.79 -18.41
C ASP A 102 -2.41 1.55 -17.60
N GLU A 103 -1.69 1.76 -16.51
CA GLU A 103 -1.24 0.67 -15.62
C GLU A 103 -2.41 -0.07 -14.98
N VAL A 104 -3.48 0.63 -14.66
CA VAL A 104 -4.70 0.02 -14.11
C VAL A 104 -5.49 -0.73 -15.18
N VAL A 105 -5.78 -0.07 -16.31
CA VAL A 105 -6.73 -0.59 -17.31
C VAL A 105 -6.08 -1.57 -18.29
N ASN A 106 -4.85 -1.33 -18.69
CA ASN A 106 -4.15 -2.16 -19.65
C ASN A 106 -3.25 -3.21 -19.01
N GLN A 107 -2.54 -2.85 -17.92
CA GLN A 107 -1.64 -3.79 -17.27
C GLN A 107 -2.38 -4.64 -16.21
N ALA A 108 -2.87 -4.04 -15.13
CA ALA A 108 -3.49 -4.81 -14.04
C ALA A 108 -4.73 -5.58 -14.51
N ALA A 109 -5.65 -4.93 -15.20
CA ALA A 109 -6.93 -5.55 -15.58
C ALA A 109 -6.79 -6.64 -16.65
N LYS A 110 -5.83 -6.55 -17.57
CA LYS A 110 -5.74 -7.43 -18.75
C LYS A 110 -4.70 -8.54 -18.64
N ASN A 111 -3.69 -8.39 -17.80
CA ASN A 111 -2.55 -9.33 -17.75
C ASN A 111 -3.00 -10.78 -17.53
N ARG A 112 -3.93 -11.01 -16.61
CA ARG A 112 -4.43 -12.38 -16.36
C ARG A 112 -5.04 -13.02 -17.61
N PHE A 113 -5.80 -12.26 -18.37
CA PHE A 113 -6.41 -12.74 -19.63
C PHE A 113 -5.35 -12.94 -20.70
N MET A 114 -4.47 -11.94 -20.90
CA MET A 114 -3.45 -11.95 -21.94
C MET A 114 -2.42 -13.06 -21.77
N PHE A 115 -2.10 -13.42 -20.54
CA PHE A 115 -1.16 -14.50 -20.21
C PHE A 115 -1.84 -15.84 -19.93
N GLY A 116 -3.06 -16.08 -20.47
CA GLY A 116 -3.75 -17.37 -20.39
C GLY A 116 -4.07 -17.83 -18.97
N GLY A 117 -4.29 -16.90 -18.03
CA GLY A 117 -4.61 -17.21 -16.64
C GLY A 117 -3.43 -17.54 -15.75
N GLN A 118 -2.19 -17.43 -16.25
CA GLN A 118 -0.99 -17.75 -15.48
C GLN A 118 -0.61 -16.67 -14.44
N GLY A 119 -1.15 -15.45 -14.55
CA GLY A 119 -1.01 -14.41 -13.54
C GLY A 119 -1.81 -14.75 -12.27
N ARG A 120 -1.19 -14.60 -11.09
CA ARG A 120 -1.82 -14.82 -9.78
C ARG A 120 -2.56 -13.58 -9.31
#